data_955e19f187a54f0d656fd3c5376af3a1
#
_entry.id   955e19f187a54f0d656fd3c5376af3a1
#
_cell.length_a   1.000
_cell.length_b   1.000
_cell.length_c   1.000
_cell.angle_alpha   90.00
_cell.angle_beta   90.00
_cell.angle_gamma   90.00
#
_symmetry.space_group_name_H-M   'P 1'
#
loop_
_entity.id
_entity.type
_entity.pdbx_description
1 polymer ?
#
loop_
_entity_poly.entity_id
_entity_poly.type
_entity_poly.pdbx_seq_one_letter_code
_entity_poly.pdbx_strand_id
1 'polypeptide(L)'
;MALLDAGSVRLTGPNGLSAALAPTLGGVFAALSGTDIPQSGGTFTFTGLGGKDVGAFTATLNLSPLLNWTNPTAAANIDRSKPLHLTWTGGNPGSYIYIVGASGSGGARERTFDCVALADSGQFDVPAYILSAMPAGAGAVELQNAIFTPFSAAGLDIASAGASITYSVSSIFGGN
;
A
#
# COMPACT_ATOMS: atom_id res chain seq x y z
N MET A 1 3.17 -24.96 -8.95
CA MET A 1 2.63 -24.65 -7.60
C MET A 1 1.12 -24.75 -7.73
N ALA A 2 0.46 -25.58 -6.95
CA ALA A 2 -1.00 -25.68 -6.94
C ALA A 2 -1.57 -24.61 -6.01
N LEU A 3 -2.71 -24.03 -6.39
CA LEU A 3 -3.46 -23.15 -5.49
C LEU A 3 -4.15 -24.00 -4.44
N LEU A 4 -4.19 -23.52 -3.18
CA LEU A 4 -4.99 -24.12 -2.14
C LEU A 4 -6.47 -23.84 -2.39
N ASP A 5 -7.29 -24.86 -2.25
CA ASP A 5 -8.73 -24.73 -2.34
C ASP A 5 -9.30 -24.26 -0.99
N ALA A 6 -9.68 -23.00 -0.94
CA ALA A 6 -10.36 -22.37 0.19
C ALA A 6 -11.89 -22.25 -0.02
N GLY A 7 -12.41 -22.81 -1.10
CA GLY A 7 -13.79 -22.60 -1.50
C GLY A 7 -14.06 -21.16 -1.93
N SER A 8 -15.33 -20.74 -1.84
CA SER A 8 -15.70 -19.38 -2.17
C SER A 8 -15.31 -18.43 -1.03
N VAL A 9 -14.68 -17.30 -1.41
CA VAL A 9 -14.33 -16.22 -0.47
C VAL A 9 -15.08 -14.96 -0.88
N ARG A 10 -15.64 -14.27 0.09
CA ARG A 10 -16.39 -13.02 -0.08
C ARG A 10 -15.82 -11.92 0.78
N LEU A 11 -15.76 -10.72 0.22
CA LEU A 11 -15.49 -9.48 0.93
C LEU A 11 -16.79 -8.70 1.11
N THR A 12 -17.05 -8.25 2.34
CA THR A 12 -18.10 -7.27 2.65
C THR A 12 -17.50 -6.06 3.34
N GLY A 13 -18.13 -4.90 3.21
CA GLY A 13 -17.60 -3.65 3.77
C GLY A 13 -18.63 -2.53 3.82
N PRO A 14 -18.19 -1.31 4.06
CA PRO A 14 -19.05 -0.12 4.08
C PRO A 14 -19.83 0.05 2.76
N ASN A 15 -20.86 0.90 2.81
CA ASN A 15 -21.69 1.27 1.64
C ASN A 15 -22.33 0.09 0.91
N GLY A 16 -22.50 -1.05 1.60
CA GLY A 16 -23.10 -2.25 1.01
C GLY A 16 -22.13 -3.03 0.10
N LEU A 17 -20.82 -2.76 0.19
CA LEU A 17 -19.83 -3.54 -0.54
C LEU A 17 -20.01 -5.03 -0.30
N SER A 18 -20.10 -5.81 -1.38
CA SER A 18 -20.16 -7.26 -1.37
C SER A 18 -19.53 -7.79 -2.67
N ALA A 19 -18.32 -8.28 -2.58
CA ALA A 19 -17.54 -8.76 -3.70
C ALA A 19 -17.12 -10.22 -3.50
N ALA A 20 -17.22 -11.03 -4.54
CA ALA A 20 -16.59 -12.36 -4.57
C ALA A 20 -15.10 -12.19 -4.89
N LEU A 21 -14.25 -12.91 -4.18
CA LEU A 21 -12.81 -12.91 -4.42
C LEU A 21 -12.46 -14.11 -5.30
N ALA A 22 -11.69 -13.87 -6.36
CA ALA A 22 -11.19 -14.90 -7.24
C ALA A 22 -9.81 -15.39 -6.80
N PRO A 23 -9.54 -16.71 -6.81
CA PRO A 23 -8.22 -17.23 -6.49
C PRO A 23 -7.23 -16.87 -7.60
N THR A 24 -6.01 -16.48 -7.18
CA THR A 24 -4.87 -16.22 -8.06
C THR A 24 -3.60 -16.83 -7.45
N LEU A 25 -2.49 -16.82 -8.20
CA LEU A 25 -1.20 -17.20 -7.63
C LEU A 25 -0.83 -16.20 -6.51
N GLY A 26 -0.84 -16.67 -5.26
CA GLY A 26 -0.48 -15.88 -4.08
C GLY A 26 -1.65 -15.39 -3.23
N GLY A 27 -2.91 -15.70 -3.59
CA GLY A 27 -4.05 -15.33 -2.74
C GLY A 27 -5.39 -15.27 -3.47
N VAL A 28 -6.35 -14.61 -2.86
CA VAL A 28 -7.65 -14.31 -3.45
C VAL A 28 -7.83 -12.81 -3.58
N PHE A 29 -8.32 -12.33 -4.71
CA PHE A 29 -8.41 -10.91 -5.04
C PHE A 29 -9.76 -10.54 -5.65
N ALA A 30 -10.19 -9.32 -5.43
CA ALA A 30 -11.28 -8.69 -6.16
C ALA A 30 -10.81 -7.32 -6.68
N ALA A 31 -11.25 -6.95 -7.86
CA ALA A 31 -11.12 -5.58 -8.33
C ALA A 31 -12.21 -4.74 -7.65
N LEU A 32 -11.81 -3.69 -6.96
CA LEU A 32 -12.69 -2.74 -6.31
C LEU A 32 -12.63 -1.39 -7.03
N SER A 33 -13.73 -0.65 -7.02
CA SER A 33 -13.76 0.72 -7.51
C SER A 33 -13.31 1.70 -6.41
N GLY A 34 -12.93 2.92 -6.80
CA GLY A 34 -12.53 3.95 -5.83
C GLY A 34 -13.63 4.38 -4.85
N THR A 35 -14.89 3.99 -5.09
CA THR A 35 -16.03 4.27 -4.20
C THR A 35 -16.30 3.14 -3.20
N ASP A 36 -15.77 1.95 -3.44
CA ASP A 36 -15.99 0.76 -2.59
C ASP A 36 -15.24 0.88 -1.26
N ILE A 37 -14.13 1.62 -1.26
CA ILE A 37 -13.35 1.90 -0.05
C ILE A 37 -13.45 3.40 0.24
N PRO A 38 -14.30 3.81 1.20
CA PRO A 38 -14.47 5.21 1.53
C PRO A 38 -13.20 5.80 2.16
N GLN A 39 -12.92 7.08 1.88
CA GLN A 39 -11.76 7.79 2.45
C GLN A 39 -11.76 7.79 3.99
N SER A 40 -12.94 7.71 4.61
CA SER A 40 -13.08 7.57 6.06
C SER A 40 -12.63 6.22 6.61
N GLY A 41 -12.30 5.26 5.74
CA GLY A 41 -12.05 3.89 6.15
C GLY A 41 -13.34 3.13 6.49
N GLY A 42 -13.21 2.14 7.37
CA GLY A 42 -14.33 1.32 7.84
C GLY A 42 -13.92 -0.12 8.11
N THR A 43 -14.90 -0.94 8.45
CA THR A 43 -14.69 -2.35 8.74
C THR A 43 -14.97 -3.19 7.50
N PHE A 44 -14.00 -3.99 7.11
CA PHE A 44 -14.09 -4.95 6.00
C PHE A 44 -14.00 -6.37 6.55
N THR A 45 -14.86 -7.26 6.05
CA THR A 45 -14.90 -8.65 6.50
C THR A 45 -14.71 -9.59 5.33
N PHE A 46 -13.72 -10.44 5.43
CA PHE A 46 -13.45 -11.54 4.52
C PHE A 46 -14.05 -12.82 5.10
N THR A 47 -14.92 -13.49 4.37
CA THR A 47 -15.55 -14.74 4.78
C THR A 47 -15.24 -15.81 3.75
N GLY A 48 -14.57 -16.88 4.19
CA GLY A 48 -14.33 -18.09 3.41
C GLY A 48 -15.26 -19.22 3.91
N LEU A 49 -15.99 -19.85 3.00
CA LEU A 49 -16.87 -20.97 3.36
C LEU A 49 -16.10 -22.26 3.64
N GLY A 50 -14.82 -22.30 3.29
CA GLY A 50 -13.98 -23.48 3.36
C GLY A 50 -14.05 -24.29 2.07
N GLY A 51 -12.94 -24.92 1.74
CA GLY A 51 -12.75 -25.82 0.61
C GLY A 51 -12.05 -27.10 1.02
N LYS A 52 -11.40 -27.74 0.06
CA LYS A 52 -10.69 -29.00 0.30
C LYS A 52 -9.46 -28.84 1.17
N ASP A 53 -8.73 -27.73 0.99
CA ASP A 53 -7.40 -27.55 1.59
C ASP A 53 -7.43 -26.55 2.76
N VAL A 54 -8.40 -25.61 2.79
CA VAL A 54 -8.51 -24.55 3.80
C VAL A 54 -9.90 -24.59 4.42
N GLY A 55 -9.97 -24.64 5.73
CA GLY A 55 -11.24 -24.62 6.47
C GLY A 55 -11.95 -23.25 6.39
N ALA A 56 -13.20 -23.21 6.84
CA ALA A 56 -13.95 -21.96 6.91
C ALA A 56 -13.29 -20.94 7.83
N PHE A 57 -13.37 -19.65 7.45
CA PHE A 57 -12.76 -18.57 8.23
C PHE A 57 -13.55 -17.26 8.10
N THR A 58 -13.30 -16.38 9.05
CA THR A 58 -13.71 -14.98 8.99
C THR A 58 -12.52 -14.12 9.44
N ALA A 59 -12.15 -13.15 8.63
CA ALA A 59 -11.09 -12.18 8.95
C ALA A 59 -11.66 -10.77 8.85
N THR A 60 -11.38 -9.94 9.84
CA THR A 60 -11.86 -8.55 9.89
C THR A 60 -10.68 -7.61 9.78
N LEU A 61 -10.77 -6.66 8.85
CA LEU A 61 -9.81 -5.59 8.64
C LEU A 61 -10.48 -4.26 8.96
N ASN A 62 -9.95 -3.54 9.95
CA ASN A 62 -10.41 -2.20 10.30
C ASN A 62 -9.46 -1.17 9.69
N LEU A 63 -9.95 -0.40 8.73
CA LEU A 63 -9.24 0.72 8.14
C LEU A 63 -9.66 2.01 8.84
N SER A 64 -8.70 2.74 9.39
CA SER A 64 -8.84 4.14 9.78
C SER A 64 -8.98 5.01 8.51
N PRO A 65 -9.21 6.33 8.62
CA PRO A 65 -9.17 7.19 7.46
C PRO A 65 -7.94 6.90 6.61
N LEU A 66 -8.16 6.68 5.31
CA LEU A 66 -7.10 6.24 4.40
C LEU A 66 -5.99 7.28 4.32
N LEU A 67 -4.77 6.82 4.03
CA LEU A 67 -3.67 7.70 3.65
C LEU A 67 -4.15 8.69 2.58
N ASN A 68 -3.84 9.95 2.77
CA ASN A 68 -4.05 11.02 1.79
C ASN A 68 -2.78 11.88 1.72
N TRP A 69 -2.07 11.82 0.60
CA TRP A 69 -0.89 12.64 0.37
C TRP A 69 -1.29 14.09 0.10
N THR A 70 -0.93 15.02 0.99
CA THR A 70 -1.45 16.39 0.96
C THR A 70 -0.65 17.36 0.09
N ASN A 71 0.63 17.05 -0.20
CA ASN A 71 1.49 17.88 -1.04
C ASN A 71 2.17 17.12 -2.20
N PRO A 72 1.46 16.33 -3.03
CA PRO A 72 2.07 15.49 -4.06
C PRO A 72 2.88 16.29 -5.10
N THR A 73 2.52 17.55 -5.33
CA THR A 73 3.24 18.44 -6.25
C THR A 73 4.70 18.71 -5.82
N ALA A 74 5.01 18.59 -4.54
CA ALA A 74 6.38 18.72 -4.05
C ALA A 74 7.32 17.65 -4.64
N ALA A 75 6.78 16.48 -4.96
CA ALA A 75 7.53 15.38 -5.56
C ALA A 75 7.61 15.44 -7.09
N ALA A 76 6.92 16.36 -7.76
CA ALA A 76 6.94 16.44 -9.23
C ALA A 76 8.29 16.92 -9.78
N ASN A 77 8.94 17.90 -9.08
CA ASN A 77 10.25 18.45 -9.47
C ASN A 77 11.14 18.50 -8.23
N ILE A 78 12.06 17.56 -8.12
CA ILE A 78 12.90 17.34 -6.96
C ILE A 78 14.25 18.02 -7.16
N ASP A 79 14.57 18.99 -6.31
CA ASP A 79 15.93 19.56 -6.17
C ASP A 79 16.75 18.62 -5.28
N ARG A 80 17.65 17.83 -5.88
CA ARG A 80 18.45 16.84 -5.17
C ARG A 80 19.43 17.43 -4.14
N SER A 81 19.65 18.75 -4.17
CA SER A 81 20.52 19.45 -3.20
C SER A 81 19.79 19.80 -1.90
N LYS A 82 18.46 19.63 -1.83
CA LYS A 82 17.61 19.98 -0.69
C LYS A 82 16.81 18.79 -0.20
N PRO A 83 16.37 18.76 1.08
CA PRO A 83 15.42 17.79 1.54
C PRO A 83 14.10 17.86 0.77
N LEU A 84 13.48 16.71 0.51
CA LEU A 84 12.13 16.63 -0.04
C LEU A 84 11.14 16.49 1.13
N HIS A 85 10.39 17.54 1.38
CA HIS A 85 9.36 17.56 2.42
C HIS A 85 8.06 16.96 1.91
N LEU A 86 7.58 15.90 2.57
CA LEU A 86 6.36 15.16 2.24
C LEU A 86 5.39 15.27 3.42
N THR A 87 4.10 15.50 3.12
CA THR A 87 3.05 15.60 4.13
C THR A 87 1.84 14.77 3.76
N TRP A 88 1.18 14.21 4.76
CA TRP A 88 -0.02 13.40 4.59
C TRP A 88 -0.98 13.52 5.76
N THR A 89 -2.18 13.03 5.57
CA THR A 89 -3.17 12.80 6.61
C THR A 89 -3.71 11.37 6.50
N GLY A 90 -4.31 10.86 7.56
CA GLY A 90 -4.83 9.50 7.57
C GLY A 90 -3.72 8.45 7.68
N GLY A 91 -4.09 7.22 7.32
CA GLY A 91 -3.31 6.02 7.64
C GLY A 91 -3.72 5.45 9.01
N ASN A 92 -3.56 4.15 9.21
CA ASN A 92 -3.89 3.54 10.48
C ASN A 92 -2.92 3.99 11.58
N PRO A 93 -3.41 4.40 12.75
CA PRO A 93 -2.56 4.79 13.88
C PRO A 93 -1.54 3.69 14.23
N GLY A 94 -0.30 4.10 14.46
CA GLY A 94 0.81 3.19 14.77
C GLY A 94 1.33 2.37 13.57
N SER A 95 0.73 2.50 12.38
CA SER A 95 1.26 1.89 11.14
C SER A 95 2.37 2.75 10.53
N TYR A 96 2.97 2.25 9.46
CA TYR A 96 4.06 2.92 8.76
C TYR A 96 3.63 3.42 7.38
N ILE A 97 4.17 4.57 7.00
CA ILE A 97 4.19 5.05 5.63
C ILE A 97 5.54 4.68 5.02
N TYR A 98 5.52 3.92 3.94
CA TYR A 98 6.68 3.62 3.13
C TYR A 98 6.78 4.69 2.04
N ILE A 99 7.95 5.28 1.94
CA ILE A 99 8.27 6.35 0.98
C ILE A 99 9.35 5.78 0.06
N VAL A 100 8.97 5.51 -1.17
CA VAL A 100 9.86 4.90 -2.15
C VAL A 100 10.12 5.90 -3.26
N GLY A 101 11.37 6.08 -3.63
CA GLY A 101 11.73 6.87 -4.80
C GLY A 101 12.60 6.07 -5.76
N ALA A 102 12.38 6.27 -7.06
CA ALA A 102 13.19 5.67 -8.12
C ALA A 102 13.53 6.72 -9.16
N SER A 103 14.74 6.69 -9.71
CA SER A 103 15.13 7.53 -10.85
C SER A 103 16.17 6.84 -11.73
N GLY A 104 16.33 7.35 -12.97
CA GLY A 104 17.19 6.73 -13.96
C GLY A 104 16.52 5.59 -14.72
N SER A 105 15.21 5.63 -14.87
CA SER A 105 14.37 4.58 -15.45
C SER A 105 14.88 4.09 -16.81
N GLY A 106 14.97 2.75 -16.96
CA GLY A 106 15.25 2.06 -18.21
C GLY A 106 16.71 1.79 -18.51
N GLY A 107 17.64 1.91 -17.55
CA GLY A 107 19.06 1.63 -17.81
C GLY A 107 19.85 1.13 -16.61
N ALA A 108 21.13 0.81 -16.83
CA ALA A 108 22.08 0.33 -15.82
C ALA A 108 22.36 1.35 -14.69
N ARG A 109 21.67 2.48 -14.65
CA ARG A 109 21.83 3.55 -13.67
C ARG A 109 20.60 3.79 -12.81
N GLU A 110 19.57 2.95 -12.92
CA GLU A 110 18.41 3.06 -12.05
C GLU A 110 18.83 2.90 -10.59
N ARG A 111 18.34 3.81 -9.75
CA ARG A 111 18.51 3.75 -8.30
C ARG A 111 17.18 3.96 -7.61
N THR A 112 17.05 3.34 -6.45
CA THR A 112 15.90 3.50 -5.56
C THR A 112 16.37 3.95 -4.19
N PHE A 113 15.48 4.62 -3.47
CA PHE A 113 15.59 4.78 -2.03
C PHE A 113 14.28 4.35 -1.36
N ASP A 114 14.41 3.87 -0.13
CA ASP A 114 13.30 3.50 0.73
C ASP A 114 13.45 4.22 2.07
N CYS A 115 12.40 4.94 2.47
CA CYS A 115 12.28 5.57 3.77
C CYS A 115 11.00 5.11 4.44
N VAL A 116 10.97 5.14 5.77
CA VAL A 116 9.82 4.72 6.57
C VAL A 116 9.56 5.75 7.65
N ALA A 117 8.31 6.15 7.80
CA ALA A 117 7.84 7.03 8.85
C ALA A 117 6.60 6.47 9.53
N LEU A 118 6.33 6.83 10.78
CA LEU A 118 5.05 6.53 11.41
C LEU A 118 3.92 7.30 10.70
N ALA A 119 2.77 6.66 10.48
CA ALA A 119 1.61 7.31 9.89
C ALA A 119 1.20 8.56 10.70
N ASP A 120 1.27 8.45 12.03
CA ASP A 120 0.89 9.51 12.97
C ASP A 120 1.83 10.74 12.91
N SER A 121 3.02 10.64 12.30
CA SER A 121 3.91 11.80 12.16
C SER A 121 3.38 12.86 11.18
N GLY A 122 2.53 12.45 10.23
CA GLY A 122 1.91 13.32 9.23
C GLY A 122 2.88 13.94 8.23
N GLN A 123 4.19 13.72 8.38
CA GLN A 123 5.24 14.31 7.55
C GLN A 123 6.55 13.53 7.63
N PHE A 124 7.37 13.72 6.58
CA PHE A 124 8.75 13.21 6.54
C PHE A 124 9.60 14.05 5.58
N ASP A 125 10.84 14.29 5.96
CA ASP A 125 11.84 14.93 5.10
C ASP A 125 12.80 13.87 4.56
N VAL A 126 12.73 13.57 3.25
CA VAL A 126 13.77 12.75 2.60
C VAL A 126 15.04 13.57 2.55
N PRO A 127 16.12 13.13 3.20
CA PRO A 127 17.33 13.96 3.31
C PRO A 127 18.01 14.24 1.97
N ALA A 128 18.60 15.43 1.81
CA ALA A 128 19.30 15.82 0.60
C ALA A 128 20.43 14.84 0.21
N TYR A 129 21.12 14.23 1.19
CA TYR A 129 22.20 13.28 0.88
C TYR A 129 21.68 12.00 0.20
N ILE A 130 20.44 11.57 0.49
CA ILE A 130 19.78 10.47 -0.23
C ILE A 130 19.46 10.91 -1.66
N LEU A 131 18.83 12.08 -1.80
CA LEU A 131 18.42 12.60 -3.10
C LEU A 131 19.61 12.90 -4.02
N SER A 132 20.72 13.40 -3.47
CA SER A 132 21.94 13.67 -4.23
C SER A 132 22.60 12.40 -4.79
N ALA A 133 22.36 11.25 -4.16
CA ALA A 133 22.83 9.96 -4.66
C ALA A 133 21.97 9.38 -5.79
N MET A 134 20.78 9.95 -6.02
CA MET A 134 19.89 9.54 -7.11
C MET A 134 20.37 10.09 -8.45
N PRO A 135 20.23 9.36 -9.57
CA PRO A 135 20.48 9.90 -10.90
C PRO A 135 19.56 11.10 -11.21
N ALA A 136 20.10 12.07 -11.95
CA ALA A 136 19.24 13.11 -12.53
C ALA A 136 18.38 12.53 -13.65
N GLY A 137 17.15 13.04 -13.79
CA GLY A 137 16.24 12.65 -14.85
C GLY A 137 14.87 12.22 -14.35
N ALA A 138 14.16 11.51 -15.23
CA ALA A 138 12.81 11.03 -14.92
C ALA A 138 12.84 9.92 -13.86
N GLY A 139 11.79 9.91 -13.05
CA GLY A 139 11.61 8.94 -11.98
C GLY A 139 10.20 8.99 -11.42
N ALA A 140 10.04 8.46 -10.21
CA ALA A 140 8.79 8.51 -9.45
C ALA A 140 9.07 8.55 -7.96
N VAL A 141 8.11 9.08 -7.21
CA VAL A 141 8.05 8.96 -5.74
C VAL A 141 6.69 8.38 -5.38
N GLU A 142 6.69 7.44 -4.45
CA GLU A 142 5.48 6.76 -3.96
C GLU A 142 5.38 6.89 -2.45
N LEU A 143 4.15 7.07 -1.98
CA LEU A 143 3.77 6.92 -0.58
C LEU A 143 2.82 5.74 -0.47
N GLN A 144 3.13 4.80 0.41
CA GLN A 144 2.32 3.61 0.64
C GLN A 144 2.03 3.42 2.13
N ASN A 145 0.77 3.13 2.44
CA ASN A 145 0.36 2.60 3.74
C ASN A 145 -0.23 1.21 3.55
N ALA A 146 0.36 0.20 4.15
CA ALA A 146 -0.09 -1.17 4.09
C ALA A 146 -0.47 -1.67 5.50
N ILE A 147 -1.58 -2.36 5.58
CA ILE A 147 -2.15 -2.86 6.83
C ILE A 147 -2.50 -4.31 6.64
N PHE A 148 -2.11 -5.13 7.61
CA PHE A 148 -2.39 -6.56 7.63
C PHE A 148 -2.92 -6.98 8.98
N THR A 149 -3.95 -7.81 8.97
CA THR A 149 -4.51 -8.44 10.17
C THR A 149 -4.36 -9.96 10.03
N PRO A 150 -3.66 -10.62 10.95
CA PRO A 150 -3.57 -12.07 10.95
C PRO A 150 -4.94 -12.69 11.28
N PHE A 151 -5.20 -13.85 10.70
CA PHE A 151 -6.34 -14.68 11.07
C PHE A 151 -5.94 -16.16 11.05
N SER A 152 -6.81 -17.03 11.56
CA SER A 152 -6.57 -18.47 11.58
C SER A 152 -7.63 -19.20 10.73
N ALA A 153 -7.17 -20.19 9.97
CA ALA A 153 -8.03 -21.12 9.26
C ALA A 153 -7.36 -22.51 9.30
N ALA A 154 -8.17 -23.57 9.45
CA ALA A 154 -7.62 -24.92 9.37
C ALA A 154 -6.96 -25.16 7.99
N GLY A 155 -5.82 -25.79 7.97
CA GLY A 155 -5.03 -26.04 6.76
C GLY A 155 -4.05 -24.92 6.38
N LEU A 156 -3.99 -23.82 7.17
CA LEU A 156 -3.01 -22.76 7.00
C LEU A 156 -2.14 -22.59 8.25
N ASP A 157 -0.84 -22.53 8.08
CA ASP A 157 0.11 -22.19 9.15
C ASP A 157 0.14 -20.69 9.41
N ILE A 158 0.00 -19.88 8.34
CA ILE A 158 0.00 -18.41 8.39
C ILE A 158 -1.08 -17.91 7.42
N ALA A 159 -1.91 -17.00 7.90
CA ALA A 159 -2.89 -16.30 7.09
C ALA A 159 -3.02 -14.84 7.51
N SER A 160 -3.21 -13.95 6.55
CA SER A 160 -3.49 -12.54 6.79
C SER A 160 -4.45 -11.96 5.78
N ALA A 161 -5.30 -11.05 6.24
CA ALA A 161 -6.10 -10.16 5.41
C ALA A 161 -5.47 -8.77 5.43
N GLY A 162 -5.43 -8.07 4.30
CA GLY A 162 -4.78 -6.76 4.27
C GLY A 162 -5.30 -5.84 3.19
N ALA A 163 -4.91 -4.59 3.30
CA ALA A 163 -5.12 -3.56 2.32
C ALA A 163 -3.86 -2.70 2.19
N SER A 164 -3.63 -2.17 1.00
CA SER A 164 -2.58 -1.21 0.71
C SER A 164 -3.14 -0.03 -0.06
N ILE A 165 -2.78 1.16 0.37
CA ILE A 165 -3.09 2.42 -0.31
C ILE A 165 -1.76 2.99 -0.80
N THR A 166 -1.65 3.18 -2.10
CA THR A 166 -0.43 3.72 -2.72
C THR A 166 -0.76 4.94 -3.56
N TYR A 167 -0.01 6.00 -3.37
CA TYR A 167 0.05 7.16 -4.24
C TYR A 167 1.37 7.16 -4.99
N SER A 168 1.35 7.46 -6.28
CA SER A 168 2.56 7.58 -7.11
C SER A 168 2.54 8.90 -7.87
N VAL A 169 3.66 9.58 -7.87
CA VAL A 169 3.87 10.83 -8.61
C VAL A 169 5.06 10.66 -9.54
N SER A 170 4.85 10.93 -10.84
CA SER A 170 5.97 11.04 -11.79
C SER A 170 6.83 12.24 -11.43
N SER A 171 8.12 12.03 -11.31
CA SER A 171 9.08 12.98 -10.75
C SER A 171 10.20 13.30 -11.76
N ILE A 172 10.70 14.52 -11.69
CA ILE A 172 11.97 14.90 -12.33
C ILE A 172 12.98 15.20 -11.23
N PHE A 173 14.02 14.39 -11.16
CA PHE A 173 15.14 14.58 -10.25
C PHE A 173 16.14 15.53 -10.93
N GLY A 174 16.13 16.80 -10.51
CA GLY A 174 16.96 17.87 -11.03
C GLY A 174 17.96 18.38 -10.01
N GLY A 175 18.67 19.47 -10.38
CA GLY A 175 19.63 20.14 -9.51
C GLY A 175 20.90 19.32 -9.25
N ASN A 176 21.99 20.03 -9.15
CA ASN A 176 23.24 19.66 -8.47
C ASN A 176 23.71 20.89 -7.76
#